data_81f7afadd66ac146ab0a978a2c38cee7
#
_entry.id   81f7afadd66ac146ab0a978a2c38cee7
#
_cell.length_a   1.000
_cell.length_b   1.000
_cell.length_c   1.000
_cell.angle_alpha   90.00
_cell.angle_beta   90.00
_cell.angle_gamma   90.00
#
_symmetry.space_group_name_H-M   'P 1'
#
loop_
_entity.id
_entity.type
_entity.pdbx_description
1 polymer ?
#
loop_
_entity_poly.entity_id
_entity_poly.type
_entity_poly.pdbx_seq_one_letter_code
_entity_poly.pdbx_strand_id
1 'polypeptide(L)'
;MDFDLGADVDALRNELRALVDQHVPDDFLGAFTHDPADLATAQAFCRTLAADGRLCPAWPTEYGGRDASAWEQTAVREEMWAAHEPRGAQYMGVNWVGPTIMRHGTPEQRAQHLPPIAHGEVIWCQGFSEPDAGSDLASLQTRATRDGQEWVITGQKIWTSYATMAQWCFLLARTSREERRQQGLTVFLVPMSDPAIEVRPIASMLGPHHLNEVFFDELRVGDDAVLGPVGGGWQVVQEVLAFERVGIARYARCERLLQWAPVALGDAWERLPEALRTRWTRMLVHCRRARLLAYRVVAQQDAGAVRPGDAAAYRIAVTTLDQESADLLVEIATDTPPGDEGERFRRAVGDHWTYSRAATVSSGAIEIQRVLLARALLADRTTA
;
A
#
# COMPACT_ATOMS: atom_id res chain seq x y z
N MET A 1 23.94 -11.86 -7.13
CA MET A 1 23.01 -10.71 -7.09
C MET A 1 23.79 -9.61 -6.42
N ASP A 2 24.09 -8.56 -7.13
CA ASP A 2 24.70 -7.35 -6.58
C ASP A 2 23.58 -6.60 -5.83
N PHE A 3 23.87 -6.14 -4.60
CA PHE A 3 22.93 -5.37 -3.79
C PHE A 3 23.25 -3.89 -3.79
N ASP A 4 24.30 -3.49 -4.52
CA ASP A 4 24.58 -2.13 -4.89
C ASP A 4 23.64 -1.76 -6.05
N LEU A 5 22.71 -0.85 -5.81
CA LEU A 5 21.74 -0.40 -6.80
C LEU A 5 22.32 0.69 -7.73
N GLY A 6 23.57 1.08 -7.51
CA GLY A 6 24.30 2.06 -8.30
C GLY A 6 24.18 3.51 -7.80
N ALA A 7 25.13 4.33 -8.25
CA ALA A 7 25.26 5.72 -7.79
C ALA A 7 24.02 6.59 -8.08
N ASP A 8 23.29 6.31 -9.15
CA ASP A 8 22.09 7.06 -9.52
C ASP A 8 20.94 6.82 -8.52
N VAL A 9 20.79 5.57 -8.05
CA VAL A 9 19.79 5.23 -7.02
C VAL A 9 20.17 5.86 -5.68
N ASP A 10 21.47 5.87 -5.33
CA ASP A 10 21.92 6.51 -4.09
C ASP A 10 21.75 8.04 -4.15
N ALA A 11 22.01 8.67 -5.29
CA ALA A 11 21.73 10.09 -5.50
C ALA A 11 20.24 10.40 -5.32
N LEU A 12 19.37 9.60 -5.95
CA LEU A 12 17.92 9.72 -5.80
C LEU A 12 17.47 9.61 -4.34
N ARG A 13 18.02 8.65 -3.57
CA ARG A 13 17.71 8.51 -2.13
C ARG A 13 18.07 9.78 -1.36
N ASN A 14 19.25 10.34 -1.60
CA ASN A 14 19.69 11.56 -0.93
C ASN A 14 18.79 12.75 -1.28
N GLU A 15 18.40 12.90 -2.55
CA GLU A 15 17.44 13.91 -2.99
C GLU A 15 16.08 13.76 -2.30
N LEU A 16 15.54 12.53 -2.24
CA LEU A 16 14.26 12.26 -1.59
C LEU A 16 14.29 12.57 -0.09
N ARG A 17 15.37 12.22 0.61
CA ARG A 17 15.57 12.58 2.02
C ARG A 17 15.60 14.09 2.22
N ALA A 18 16.35 14.81 1.39
CA ALA A 18 16.39 16.27 1.44
C ALA A 18 15.01 16.91 1.20
N LEU A 19 14.20 16.35 0.27
CA LEU A 19 12.84 16.82 0.05
C LEU A 19 11.93 16.53 1.26
N VAL A 20 12.07 15.36 1.88
CA VAL A 20 11.33 15.03 3.12
C VAL A 20 11.73 16.00 4.23
N ASP A 21 13.01 16.17 4.49
CA ASP A 21 13.52 17.06 5.55
C ASP A 21 13.08 18.54 5.34
N GLN A 22 12.90 18.97 4.09
CA GLN A 22 12.48 20.32 3.75
C GLN A 22 10.97 20.54 3.84
N HIS A 23 10.15 19.54 3.53
CA HIS A 23 8.72 19.71 3.27
C HIS A 23 7.79 18.96 4.24
N VAL A 24 8.33 18.03 5.02
CA VAL A 24 7.55 17.18 5.94
C VAL A 24 7.93 17.52 7.38
N PRO A 25 6.98 17.94 8.23
CA PRO A 25 7.25 18.21 9.65
C PRO A 25 7.80 16.99 10.39
N ASP A 26 8.68 17.21 11.35
CA ASP A 26 9.30 16.15 12.17
C ASP A 26 8.31 15.29 12.95
N ASP A 27 7.13 15.82 13.25
CA ASP A 27 6.07 15.12 13.98
C ASP A 27 4.99 14.51 13.08
N PHE A 28 5.18 14.54 11.76
CA PHE A 28 4.30 13.90 10.79
C PHE A 28 4.27 12.37 10.98
N LEU A 29 3.08 11.79 11.15
CA LEU A 29 2.90 10.34 11.35
C LEU A 29 2.39 9.57 10.13
N GLY A 30 2.13 10.27 9.04
CA GLY A 30 1.98 9.63 7.75
C GLY A 30 0.57 9.38 7.26
N ALA A 31 0.47 8.37 6.39
CA ALA A 31 -0.68 8.12 5.53
C ALA A 31 -2.00 7.83 6.27
N PHE A 32 -1.95 7.49 7.56
CA PHE A 32 -3.13 7.07 8.32
C PHE A 32 -3.69 8.18 9.22
N THR A 33 -3.07 9.37 9.18
CA THR A 33 -3.52 10.52 9.95
C THR A 33 -4.92 10.97 9.53
N HIS A 34 -5.66 11.53 10.47
CA HIS A 34 -6.91 12.25 10.24
C HIS A 34 -6.77 13.75 10.55
N ASP A 35 -5.56 14.19 10.93
CA ASP A 35 -5.26 15.59 11.15
C ASP A 35 -5.33 16.36 9.82
N PRO A 36 -6.15 17.41 9.70
CA PRO A 36 -6.23 18.20 8.47
C PRO A 36 -4.89 18.82 8.06
N ALA A 37 -4.01 19.13 9.02
CA ALA A 37 -2.69 19.68 8.74
C ALA A 37 -1.78 18.64 8.07
N ASP A 38 -1.79 17.41 8.57
CA ASP A 38 -1.05 16.31 7.97
C ASP A 38 -1.58 15.94 6.57
N LEU A 39 -2.91 15.95 6.40
CA LEU A 39 -3.52 15.72 5.08
C LEU A 39 -3.13 16.80 4.07
N ALA A 40 -3.10 18.06 4.48
CA ALA A 40 -2.64 19.18 3.66
C ALA A 40 -1.14 19.06 3.33
N THR A 41 -0.32 18.67 4.29
CA THR A 41 1.12 18.39 4.11
C THR A 41 1.33 17.28 3.09
N ALA A 42 0.64 16.15 3.23
CA ALA A 42 0.74 15.04 2.29
C ALA A 42 0.36 15.45 0.86
N GLN A 43 -0.71 16.22 0.71
CA GLN A 43 -1.13 16.71 -0.60
C GLN A 43 -0.14 17.72 -1.21
N ALA A 44 0.43 18.61 -0.40
CA ALA A 44 1.47 19.54 -0.86
C ALA A 44 2.74 18.80 -1.27
N PHE A 45 3.15 17.80 -0.47
CA PHE A 45 4.33 16.98 -0.77
C PHE A 45 4.16 16.16 -2.06
N CYS A 46 2.97 15.59 -2.30
CA CYS A 46 2.68 14.93 -3.58
C CYS A 46 2.87 15.87 -4.78
N ARG A 47 2.41 17.13 -4.69
CA ARG A 47 2.64 18.12 -5.74
C ARG A 47 4.12 18.44 -5.94
N THR A 48 4.90 18.53 -4.87
CA THR A 48 6.35 18.71 -4.93
C THR A 48 7.03 17.55 -5.67
N LEU A 49 6.69 16.31 -5.35
CA LEU A 49 7.21 15.14 -6.05
C LEU A 49 6.75 15.07 -7.52
N ALA A 50 5.51 15.48 -7.79
CA ALA A 50 4.92 15.45 -9.13
C ALA A 50 5.59 16.43 -10.09
N ALA A 51 6.03 17.60 -9.60
CA ALA A 51 6.66 18.64 -10.42
C ALA A 51 7.86 18.12 -11.25
N ASP A 52 8.56 17.12 -10.73
CA ASP A 52 9.69 16.47 -11.42
C ASP A 52 9.40 15.01 -11.80
N GLY A 53 8.15 14.58 -11.83
CA GLY A 53 7.78 13.18 -12.11
C GLY A 53 8.27 12.16 -11.07
N ARG A 54 8.67 12.62 -9.86
CA ARG A 54 9.15 11.73 -8.77
C ARG A 54 8.01 11.07 -7.99
N LEU A 55 6.78 11.54 -8.13
CA LEU A 55 5.62 10.91 -7.49
C LEU A 55 5.37 9.50 -8.04
N CYS A 56 5.51 9.33 -9.35
CA CYS A 56 5.32 8.06 -10.06
C CYS A 56 6.48 7.80 -11.05
N PRO A 57 7.74 7.68 -10.57
CA PRO A 57 8.92 7.75 -11.43
C PRO A 57 8.97 6.64 -12.49
N ALA A 58 8.49 5.44 -12.19
CA ALA A 58 8.48 4.33 -13.14
C ALA A 58 7.34 4.39 -14.19
N TRP A 59 6.45 5.39 -14.10
CA TRP A 59 5.46 5.57 -15.15
C TRP A 59 6.09 6.14 -16.42
N PRO A 60 5.49 5.86 -17.60
CA PRO A 60 5.88 6.53 -18.84
C PRO A 60 5.83 8.05 -18.72
N THR A 61 6.77 8.72 -19.36
CA THR A 61 6.85 10.20 -19.38
C THR A 61 5.55 10.83 -19.89
N GLU A 62 4.87 10.19 -20.83
CA GLU A 62 3.56 10.64 -21.36
C GLU A 62 2.46 10.69 -20.29
N TYR A 63 2.59 9.97 -19.19
CA TYR A 63 1.65 9.94 -18.06
C TYR A 63 2.19 10.64 -16.80
N GLY A 64 3.24 11.46 -16.94
CA GLY A 64 3.80 12.24 -15.83
C GLY A 64 4.86 11.54 -15.01
N GLY A 65 5.35 10.40 -15.46
CA GLY A 65 6.50 9.71 -14.87
C GLY A 65 7.84 10.12 -15.51
N ARG A 66 8.87 9.29 -15.32
CA ARG A 66 10.23 9.51 -15.81
C ARG A 66 10.81 8.30 -16.55
N ASP A 67 9.99 7.29 -16.84
CA ASP A 67 10.47 5.99 -17.37
C ASP A 67 11.57 5.36 -16.52
N ALA A 68 11.53 5.61 -15.20
CA ALA A 68 12.55 5.16 -14.27
C ALA A 68 12.54 3.64 -14.10
N SER A 69 13.67 3.08 -13.70
CA SER A 69 13.81 1.65 -13.44
C SER A 69 12.96 1.18 -12.25
N ALA A 70 12.70 -0.13 -12.18
CA ALA A 70 12.08 -0.75 -11.03
C ALA A 70 12.86 -0.52 -9.72
N TRP A 71 14.17 -0.28 -9.82
CA TRP A 71 15.06 -0.01 -8.69
C TRP A 71 14.91 1.41 -8.16
N GLU A 72 14.81 2.42 -9.05
CA GLU A 72 14.50 3.79 -8.66
C GLU A 72 13.10 3.86 -8.01
N GLN A 73 12.10 3.20 -8.59
CA GLN A 73 10.76 3.08 -7.97
C GLN A 73 10.83 2.43 -6.58
N THR A 74 11.69 1.43 -6.40
CA THR A 74 11.90 0.77 -5.11
C THR A 74 12.54 1.71 -4.10
N ALA A 75 13.54 2.50 -4.53
CA ALA A 75 14.14 3.53 -3.69
C ALA A 75 13.11 4.56 -3.22
N VAL A 76 12.26 5.06 -4.13
CA VAL A 76 11.17 5.98 -3.75
C VAL A 76 10.25 5.34 -2.70
N ARG A 77 9.82 4.09 -2.89
CA ARG A 77 8.98 3.38 -1.92
C ARG A 77 9.65 3.25 -0.55
N GLU A 78 10.94 2.89 -0.52
CA GLU A 78 11.69 2.74 0.73
C GLU A 78 11.83 4.06 1.48
N GLU A 79 12.23 5.14 0.80
CA GLU A 79 12.41 6.44 1.45
C GLU A 79 11.07 7.02 1.93
N MET A 80 10.00 6.86 1.15
CA MET A 80 8.67 7.31 1.58
C MET A 80 8.18 6.53 2.81
N TRP A 81 8.29 5.19 2.80
CA TRP A 81 7.88 4.39 3.97
C TRP A 81 8.78 4.59 5.19
N ALA A 82 10.07 4.85 5.02
CA ALA A 82 10.97 5.23 6.10
C ALA A 82 10.55 6.57 6.76
N ALA A 83 9.96 7.48 5.99
CA ALA A 83 9.45 8.78 6.41
C ALA A 83 7.94 8.78 6.74
N HIS A 84 7.37 7.66 7.17
CA HIS A 84 5.94 7.52 7.49
C HIS A 84 4.98 7.77 6.33
N GLU A 85 5.41 7.51 5.09
CA GLU A 85 4.63 7.63 3.86
C GLU A 85 4.00 9.02 3.66
N PRO A 86 4.82 10.06 3.45
CA PRO A 86 4.32 11.44 3.36
C PRO A 86 3.49 11.75 2.10
N ARG A 87 3.33 10.77 1.19
CA ARG A 87 2.40 10.89 0.08
C ARG A 87 0.93 10.70 0.51
N GLY A 88 0.71 10.31 1.77
CA GLY A 88 -0.64 10.09 2.28
C GLY A 88 -1.43 9.05 1.49
N ALA A 89 -2.74 9.24 1.38
CA ALA A 89 -3.63 8.31 0.68
C ALA A 89 -3.40 8.24 -0.84
N GLN A 90 -2.70 9.23 -1.43
CA GLN A 90 -2.36 9.25 -2.86
C GLN A 90 -1.47 8.08 -3.29
N TYR A 91 -0.71 7.49 -2.36
CA TYR A 91 0.14 6.34 -2.67
C TYR A 91 -0.61 5.16 -3.30
N MET A 92 -1.90 5.01 -3.01
CA MET A 92 -2.75 3.96 -3.59
C MET A 92 -2.94 4.17 -5.09
N GLY A 93 -3.30 5.38 -5.49
CA GLY A 93 -3.43 5.76 -6.90
C GLY A 93 -2.14 5.50 -7.67
N VAL A 94 -1.02 5.95 -7.12
CA VAL A 94 0.30 5.88 -7.76
C VAL A 94 0.83 4.44 -7.89
N ASN A 95 0.69 3.63 -6.83
CA ASN A 95 1.38 2.35 -6.76
C ASN A 95 0.65 1.19 -7.42
N TRP A 96 -0.69 1.24 -7.54
CA TRP A 96 -1.44 0.12 -8.12
C TRP A 96 -2.65 0.49 -8.98
N VAL A 97 -3.44 1.55 -8.65
CA VAL A 97 -4.59 1.94 -9.49
C VAL A 97 -4.12 2.44 -10.85
N GLY A 98 -3.21 3.41 -10.90
CA GLY A 98 -2.67 3.96 -12.13
C GLY A 98 -1.99 2.92 -13.02
N PRO A 99 -1.04 2.10 -12.51
CA PRO A 99 -0.47 0.99 -13.29
C PRO A 99 -1.52 0.04 -13.87
N THR A 100 -2.61 -0.20 -13.15
CA THR A 100 -3.70 -1.05 -13.64
C THR A 100 -4.50 -0.35 -14.76
N ILE A 101 -4.80 0.94 -14.62
CA ILE A 101 -5.46 1.73 -15.65
C ILE A 101 -4.57 1.83 -16.91
N MET A 102 -3.26 2.02 -16.76
CA MET A 102 -2.33 2.02 -17.90
C MET A 102 -2.41 0.72 -18.71
N ARG A 103 -2.58 -0.41 -18.01
CA ARG A 103 -2.57 -1.73 -18.65
C ARG A 103 -3.91 -2.13 -19.25
N HIS A 104 -5.02 -1.84 -18.57
CA HIS A 104 -6.35 -2.34 -18.92
C HIS A 104 -7.32 -1.26 -19.38
N GLY A 105 -7.02 0.01 -19.17
CA GLY A 105 -7.88 1.14 -19.51
C GLY A 105 -7.92 1.43 -21.00
N THR A 106 -9.03 1.99 -21.45
CA THR A 106 -9.16 2.58 -22.78
C THR A 106 -8.28 3.84 -22.89
N PRO A 107 -7.99 4.35 -24.09
CA PRO A 107 -7.29 5.62 -24.26
C PRO A 107 -7.96 6.77 -23.48
N GLU A 108 -9.30 6.81 -23.48
CA GLU A 108 -10.10 7.83 -22.81
C GLU A 108 -9.95 7.71 -21.27
N GLN A 109 -10.03 6.50 -20.72
CA GLN A 109 -9.81 6.26 -19.29
C GLN A 109 -8.39 6.64 -18.86
N ARG A 110 -7.37 6.31 -19.66
CA ARG A 110 -5.99 6.74 -19.39
C ARG A 110 -5.86 8.25 -19.38
N ALA A 111 -6.43 8.94 -20.40
CA ALA A 111 -6.40 10.40 -20.51
C ALA A 111 -7.14 11.09 -19.34
N GLN A 112 -8.22 10.49 -18.84
CA GLN A 112 -9.01 11.04 -17.75
C GLN A 112 -8.36 10.85 -16.39
N HIS A 113 -7.81 9.65 -16.10
CA HIS A 113 -7.46 9.26 -14.74
C HIS A 113 -5.97 9.34 -14.42
N LEU A 114 -5.08 9.12 -15.40
CA LEU A 114 -3.65 9.07 -15.11
C LEU A 114 -3.05 10.43 -14.75
N PRO A 115 -3.35 11.53 -15.47
CA PRO A 115 -2.77 12.83 -15.12
C PRO A 115 -3.10 13.29 -13.70
N PRO A 116 -4.36 13.26 -13.21
CA PRO A 116 -4.65 13.67 -11.84
C PRO A 116 -3.96 12.81 -10.78
N ILE A 117 -3.76 11.50 -11.05
CA ILE A 117 -2.99 10.62 -10.15
C ILE A 117 -1.52 11.04 -10.15
N ALA A 118 -0.92 11.24 -11.32
CA ALA A 118 0.49 11.61 -11.46
C ALA A 118 0.81 12.98 -10.84
N HIS A 119 -0.18 13.88 -10.80
CA HIS A 119 -0.06 15.19 -10.15
C HIS A 119 -0.39 15.18 -8.65
N GLY A 120 -0.82 14.04 -8.09
CA GLY A 120 -1.18 13.94 -6.67
C GLY A 120 -2.48 14.67 -6.31
N GLU A 121 -3.36 14.91 -7.28
CA GLU A 121 -4.58 15.69 -7.13
C GLU A 121 -5.78 14.87 -6.65
N VAL A 122 -5.73 13.55 -6.82
CA VAL A 122 -6.85 12.65 -6.53
C VAL A 122 -6.45 11.50 -5.61
N ILE A 123 -7.36 11.14 -4.75
CA ILE A 123 -7.29 9.95 -3.90
C ILE A 123 -8.21 8.88 -4.47
N TRP A 124 -7.73 7.66 -4.53
CA TRP A 124 -8.49 6.47 -4.92
C TRP A 124 -8.70 5.57 -3.72
N CYS A 125 -9.87 4.97 -3.61
CA CYS A 125 -10.12 3.87 -2.71
C CYS A 125 -10.37 2.57 -3.49
N GLN A 126 -10.30 1.41 -2.79
CA GLN A 126 -10.54 0.09 -3.37
C GLN A 126 -11.77 -0.55 -2.74
N GLY A 127 -12.83 -0.74 -3.52
CA GLY A 127 -14.04 -1.43 -3.13
C GLY A 127 -13.96 -2.93 -3.45
N PHE A 128 -13.26 -3.71 -2.62
CA PHE A 128 -13.07 -5.16 -2.83
C PHE A 128 -13.84 -6.00 -1.82
N SER A 129 -13.39 -6.01 -0.57
CA SER A 129 -13.93 -6.85 0.49
C SER A 129 -15.38 -6.52 0.83
N GLU A 130 -16.13 -7.55 1.21
CA GLU A 130 -17.50 -7.44 1.73
C GLU A 130 -17.57 -8.09 3.12
N PRO A 131 -18.63 -7.88 3.91
CA PRO A 131 -18.76 -8.49 5.23
C PRO A 131 -18.52 -10.01 5.22
N ASP A 132 -18.98 -10.70 4.18
CA ASP A 132 -18.85 -12.16 4.04
C ASP A 132 -17.79 -12.59 2.99
N ALA A 133 -17.06 -11.66 2.39
CA ALA A 133 -16.10 -11.93 1.31
C ALA A 133 -14.80 -11.13 1.49
N GLY A 134 -13.88 -11.62 2.33
CA GLY A 134 -12.53 -11.08 2.51
C GLY A 134 -11.47 -11.96 1.84
N SER A 135 -10.96 -12.99 2.53
CA SER A 135 -10.00 -13.94 1.98
C SER A 135 -10.55 -14.74 0.79
N ASP A 136 -11.83 -15.08 0.81
CA ASP A 136 -12.56 -15.62 -0.35
C ASP A 136 -13.22 -14.48 -1.15
N LEU A 137 -12.39 -13.59 -1.70
CA LEU A 137 -12.86 -12.42 -2.45
C LEU A 137 -13.78 -12.80 -3.63
N ALA A 138 -13.56 -13.98 -4.22
CA ALA A 138 -14.39 -14.46 -5.32
C ALA A 138 -15.86 -14.73 -4.93
N SER A 139 -16.18 -14.76 -3.65
CA SER A 139 -17.55 -14.96 -3.14
C SER A 139 -18.36 -13.66 -3.03
N LEU A 140 -17.81 -12.51 -3.40
CA LEU A 140 -18.47 -11.20 -3.30
C LEU A 140 -19.86 -11.17 -3.96
N GLN A 141 -20.75 -10.37 -3.38
CA GLN A 141 -22.17 -10.29 -3.73
C GLN A 141 -22.59 -8.93 -4.33
N THR A 142 -21.79 -7.86 -4.17
CA THR A 142 -22.07 -6.58 -4.84
C THR A 142 -22.27 -6.86 -6.33
N ARG A 143 -23.47 -6.56 -6.84
CA ARG A 143 -23.86 -6.88 -8.20
C ARG A 143 -23.88 -5.64 -9.07
N ALA A 144 -23.55 -5.81 -10.35
CA ALA A 144 -23.76 -4.83 -11.41
C ALA A 144 -24.66 -5.49 -12.47
N THR A 145 -25.85 -4.95 -12.66
CA THR A 145 -26.85 -5.49 -13.59
C THR A 145 -27.00 -4.53 -14.77
N ARG A 146 -27.04 -5.07 -15.97
CA ARG A 146 -27.23 -4.27 -17.19
C ARG A 146 -28.68 -3.75 -17.25
N ASP A 147 -28.83 -2.44 -17.43
CA ASP A 147 -30.11 -1.77 -17.66
C ASP A 147 -29.96 -0.82 -18.87
N GLY A 148 -30.35 -1.28 -20.04
CA GLY A 148 -30.12 -0.56 -21.30
C GLY A 148 -28.63 -0.40 -21.61
N GLN A 149 -28.16 0.85 -21.65
CA GLN A 149 -26.73 1.19 -21.89
C GLN A 149 -25.95 1.45 -20.59
N GLU A 150 -26.60 1.30 -19.43
CA GLU A 150 -25.99 1.55 -18.14
C GLU A 150 -25.84 0.26 -17.31
N TRP A 151 -25.00 0.31 -16.32
CA TRP A 151 -24.86 -0.66 -15.24
C TRP A 151 -25.48 -0.09 -13.98
N VAL A 152 -26.34 -0.85 -13.34
CA VAL A 152 -26.92 -0.54 -12.02
C VAL A 152 -26.20 -1.37 -10.99
N ILE A 153 -25.46 -0.70 -10.08
CA ILE A 153 -24.62 -1.33 -9.08
C ILE A 153 -25.29 -1.22 -7.70
N THR A 154 -25.48 -2.37 -7.06
CA THR A 154 -26.06 -2.45 -5.70
C THR A 154 -25.26 -3.41 -4.85
N GLY A 155 -24.92 -2.99 -3.63
CA GLY A 155 -24.17 -3.81 -2.67
C GLY A 155 -23.47 -3.01 -1.61
N GLN A 156 -22.56 -3.68 -0.90
CA GLN A 156 -21.79 -3.10 0.20
C GLN A 156 -20.35 -3.54 0.12
N LYS A 157 -19.43 -2.62 0.41
CA LYS A 157 -18.03 -2.91 0.64
C LYS A 157 -17.62 -2.55 2.06
N ILE A 158 -16.62 -3.24 2.60
CA ILE A 158 -16.11 -2.99 3.96
C ILE A 158 -14.59 -2.97 3.96
N TRP A 159 -14.01 -2.35 4.98
CA TRP A 159 -12.56 -2.15 5.14
C TRP A 159 -11.96 -1.30 4.02
N THR A 160 -12.76 -0.45 3.37
CA THR A 160 -12.34 0.40 2.28
C THR A 160 -11.53 1.57 2.81
N SER A 161 -10.20 1.51 2.64
CA SER A 161 -9.29 2.57 3.11
C SER A 161 -9.55 3.87 2.38
N TYR A 162 -9.59 4.97 3.14
CA TYR A 162 -9.69 6.36 2.64
C TYR A 162 -10.97 6.70 1.85
N ALA A 163 -12.02 5.90 1.92
CA ALA A 163 -13.23 6.16 1.13
C ALA A 163 -13.88 7.52 1.45
N THR A 164 -13.75 8.04 2.69
CA THR A 164 -14.21 9.38 3.07
C THR A 164 -13.48 10.53 2.38
N MET A 165 -12.28 10.27 1.84
CA MET A 165 -11.42 11.27 1.20
C MET A 165 -11.27 11.03 -0.31
N ALA A 166 -11.69 9.86 -0.80
CA ALA A 166 -11.48 9.44 -2.17
C ALA A 166 -12.42 10.17 -3.14
N GLN A 167 -11.89 10.58 -4.29
CA GLN A 167 -12.67 11.08 -5.43
C GLN A 167 -13.16 9.94 -6.31
N TRP A 168 -12.43 8.80 -6.32
CA TRP A 168 -12.73 7.65 -7.16
C TRP A 168 -12.61 6.34 -6.39
N CYS A 169 -13.45 5.37 -6.74
CA CYS A 169 -13.36 4.01 -6.24
C CYS A 169 -13.03 3.03 -7.39
N PHE A 170 -12.02 2.22 -7.15
CA PHE A 170 -11.71 1.04 -7.95
C PHE A 170 -12.55 -0.12 -7.43
N LEU A 171 -13.74 -0.31 -8.03
CA LEU A 171 -14.79 -1.18 -7.51
C LEU A 171 -14.81 -2.52 -8.24
N LEU A 172 -14.81 -3.62 -7.48
CA LEU A 172 -15.05 -4.96 -8.01
C LEU A 172 -16.50 -5.38 -7.72
N ALA A 173 -17.25 -5.71 -8.78
CA ALA A 173 -18.63 -6.15 -8.69
C ALA A 173 -18.88 -7.40 -9.55
N ARG A 174 -19.97 -8.08 -9.28
CA ARG A 174 -20.43 -9.27 -10.01
C ARG A 174 -21.39 -8.88 -11.13
N THR A 175 -21.02 -9.17 -12.35
CA THR A 175 -21.85 -8.91 -13.55
C THR A 175 -22.58 -10.16 -14.06
N SER A 176 -22.08 -11.37 -13.73
CA SER A 176 -22.76 -12.63 -14.03
C SER A 176 -22.43 -13.70 -13.00
N ARG A 177 -23.22 -14.78 -13.00
CA ARG A 177 -22.93 -15.99 -12.21
C ARG A 177 -22.50 -17.08 -13.14
N GLU A 178 -21.26 -17.52 -12.98
CA GLU A 178 -20.63 -18.55 -13.80
C GLU A 178 -20.31 -19.79 -12.95
N GLU A 179 -19.90 -20.88 -13.58
CA GLU A 179 -19.50 -22.12 -12.91
C GLU A 179 -18.37 -21.87 -11.89
N ARG A 180 -17.39 -21.07 -12.26
CA ARG A 180 -16.29 -20.67 -11.37
C ARG A 180 -16.57 -19.29 -10.80
N ARG A 181 -16.53 -19.13 -9.48
CA ARG A 181 -16.83 -17.86 -8.78
C ARG A 181 -15.95 -16.69 -9.23
N GLN A 182 -14.74 -16.97 -9.71
CA GLN A 182 -13.80 -15.95 -10.23
C GLN A 182 -14.26 -15.36 -11.57
N GLN A 183 -15.05 -16.10 -12.32
CA GLN A 183 -15.64 -15.62 -13.57
C GLN A 183 -16.85 -14.74 -13.27
N GLY A 184 -17.20 -13.85 -14.19
CA GLY A 184 -18.32 -12.95 -14.03
C GLY A 184 -18.10 -11.81 -13.02
N LEU A 185 -16.84 -11.52 -12.69
CA LEU A 185 -16.43 -10.34 -11.94
C LEU A 185 -15.93 -9.26 -12.89
N THR A 186 -16.30 -8.01 -12.63
CA THR A 186 -15.91 -6.86 -13.44
C THR A 186 -15.42 -5.72 -12.56
N VAL A 187 -14.44 -4.98 -13.02
CA VAL A 187 -13.94 -3.78 -12.35
C VAL A 187 -14.61 -2.56 -12.94
N PHE A 188 -15.03 -1.66 -12.05
CA PHE A 188 -15.61 -0.37 -12.40
C PHE A 188 -14.80 0.77 -11.76
N LEU A 189 -14.60 1.85 -12.51
CA LEU A 189 -14.04 3.11 -12.02
C LEU A 189 -15.22 4.04 -11.73
N VAL A 190 -15.56 4.21 -10.44
CA VAL A 190 -16.76 4.96 -10.07
C VAL A 190 -16.43 6.22 -9.28
N PRO A 191 -17.10 7.37 -9.57
CA PRO A 191 -16.91 8.61 -8.84
C PRO A 191 -17.57 8.49 -7.46
N MET A 192 -16.82 8.84 -6.40
CA MET A 192 -17.32 8.78 -5.02
C MET A 192 -18.29 9.92 -4.66
N SER A 193 -18.46 10.91 -5.55
CA SER A 193 -19.37 12.03 -5.36
C SER A 193 -20.82 11.71 -5.75
N ASP A 194 -21.09 10.51 -6.28
CA ASP A 194 -22.44 10.12 -6.66
C ASP A 194 -23.34 9.96 -5.43
N PRO A 195 -24.56 10.55 -5.40
CA PRO A 195 -25.48 10.46 -4.26
C PRO A 195 -25.98 9.04 -3.95
N ALA A 196 -25.84 8.08 -4.85
CA ALA A 196 -26.12 6.67 -4.66
C ALA A 196 -25.03 5.94 -3.82
N ILE A 197 -23.95 6.65 -3.43
CA ILE A 197 -22.87 6.11 -2.62
C ILE A 197 -22.94 6.70 -1.22
N GLU A 198 -23.11 5.85 -0.21
CA GLU A 198 -23.00 6.22 1.19
C GLU A 198 -21.71 5.66 1.79
N VAL A 199 -20.91 6.51 2.44
CA VAL A 199 -19.68 6.13 3.14
C VAL A 199 -19.86 6.27 4.63
N ARG A 200 -19.61 5.19 5.38
CA ARG A 200 -19.67 5.17 6.85
C ARG A 200 -18.32 4.84 7.44
N PRO A 201 -17.67 5.75 8.18
CA PRO A 201 -16.42 5.48 8.84
C PRO A 201 -16.52 4.36 9.88
N ILE A 202 -15.51 3.49 9.92
CA ILE A 202 -15.37 2.46 10.94
C ILE A 202 -14.36 2.97 11.96
N ALA A 203 -14.79 3.12 13.22
CA ALA A 203 -13.88 3.47 14.29
C ALA A 203 -12.85 2.35 14.49
N SER A 204 -11.59 2.67 14.29
CA SER A 204 -10.48 1.74 14.42
C SER A 204 -9.37 2.35 15.28
N MET A 205 -8.37 1.53 15.66
CA MET A 205 -7.18 2.01 16.36
C MET A 205 -6.37 3.03 15.54
N LEU A 206 -6.54 3.07 14.22
CA LEU A 206 -5.87 3.97 13.28
C LEU A 206 -6.64 5.29 13.04
N GLY A 207 -7.74 5.49 13.76
CA GLY A 207 -8.58 6.68 13.59
C GLY A 207 -9.76 6.48 12.64
N PRO A 208 -10.56 7.55 12.42
CA PRO A 208 -11.88 7.44 11.78
C PRO A 208 -11.83 7.37 10.25
N HIS A 209 -10.74 7.78 9.60
CA HIS A 209 -10.71 7.88 8.13
C HIS A 209 -10.04 6.69 7.45
N HIS A 210 -9.36 5.83 8.21
CA HIS A 210 -8.60 4.74 7.61
C HIS A 210 -9.48 3.66 7.02
N LEU A 211 -10.52 3.22 7.73
CA LEU A 211 -11.40 2.12 7.30
C LEU A 211 -12.84 2.58 7.20
N ASN A 212 -13.55 2.11 6.18
CA ASN A 212 -14.94 2.51 5.93
C ASN A 212 -15.77 1.35 5.40
N GLU A 213 -17.07 1.43 5.66
CA GLU A 213 -18.10 0.76 4.88
C GLU A 213 -18.54 1.68 3.75
N VAL A 214 -18.81 1.10 2.58
CA VAL A 214 -19.30 1.84 1.41
C VAL A 214 -20.51 1.09 0.87
N PHE A 215 -21.66 1.78 0.80
CA PHE A 215 -22.92 1.25 0.29
C PHE A 215 -23.21 1.84 -1.08
N PHE A 216 -23.65 1.01 -2.00
CA PHE A 216 -24.07 1.38 -3.34
C PHE A 216 -25.57 1.07 -3.48
N ASP A 217 -26.39 2.09 -3.63
CA ASP A 217 -27.84 1.99 -3.76
C ASP A 217 -28.27 2.37 -5.16
N GLU A 218 -28.33 1.37 -6.06
CA GLU A 218 -28.67 1.53 -7.47
C GLU A 218 -27.78 2.56 -8.21
N LEU A 219 -26.47 2.60 -7.88
CA LEU A 219 -25.49 3.45 -8.57
C LEU A 219 -25.50 3.15 -10.07
N ARG A 220 -25.73 4.18 -10.89
CA ARG A 220 -25.78 4.08 -12.36
C ARG A 220 -24.49 4.58 -12.98
N VAL A 221 -23.86 3.73 -13.79
CA VAL A 221 -22.64 4.08 -14.55
C VAL A 221 -22.71 3.55 -15.98
N GLY A 222 -22.06 4.25 -16.89
CA GLY A 222 -21.94 3.82 -18.28
C GLY A 222 -20.88 2.73 -18.52
N ASP A 223 -20.74 2.31 -19.78
CA ASP A 223 -19.69 1.38 -20.20
C ASP A 223 -18.30 1.97 -20.06
N ASP A 224 -18.18 3.28 -20.09
CA ASP A 224 -16.94 4.03 -19.87
C ASP A 224 -16.36 3.84 -18.46
N ALA A 225 -17.19 3.44 -17.48
CA ALA A 225 -16.72 3.09 -16.15
C ALA A 225 -16.10 1.68 -16.08
N VAL A 226 -16.31 0.81 -17.06
CA VAL A 226 -15.79 -0.58 -17.03
C VAL A 226 -14.31 -0.60 -17.35
N LEU A 227 -13.48 -1.12 -16.44
CA LEU A 227 -12.05 -1.30 -16.66
C LEU A 227 -11.74 -2.72 -17.14
N GLY A 228 -11.19 -2.84 -18.31
CA GLY A 228 -10.93 -4.11 -18.97
C GLY A 228 -12.21 -4.82 -19.46
N PRO A 229 -12.17 -6.13 -19.75
CA PRO A 229 -13.33 -6.84 -20.26
C PRO A 229 -14.39 -7.12 -19.18
N VAL A 230 -15.66 -7.06 -19.54
CA VAL A 230 -16.77 -7.52 -18.70
C VAL A 230 -16.55 -9.01 -18.36
N GLY A 231 -16.67 -9.37 -17.10
CA GLY A 231 -16.39 -10.72 -16.59
C GLY A 231 -14.90 -11.05 -16.38
N GLY A 232 -13.99 -10.17 -16.84
CA GLY A 232 -12.52 -10.34 -16.71
C GLY A 232 -11.89 -9.70 -15.47
N GLY A 233 -12.69 -9.15 -14.56
CA GLY A 233 -12.20 -8.37 -13.41
C GLY A 233 -11.32 -9.17 -12.45
N TRP A 234 -11.46 -10.49 -12.39
CA TRP A 234 -10.59 -11.33 -11.56
C TRP A 234 -9.12 -11.24 -11.98
N GLN A 235 -8.85 -11.29 -13.28
CA GLN A 235 -7.49 -11.15 -13.80
C GLN A 235 -6.92 -9.78 -13.48
N VAL A 236 -7.70 -8.71 -13.67
CA VAL A 236 -7.32 -7.34 -13.33
C VAL A 236 -6.94 -7.22 -11.86
N VAL A 237 -7.78 -7.75 -10.95
CA VAL A 237 -7.53 -7.72 -9.50
C VAL A 237 -6.30 -8.52 -9.11
N GLN A 238 -6.04 -9.67 -9.73
CA GLN A 238 -4.82 -10.44 -9.44
C GLN A 238 -3.55 -9.64 -9.74
N GLU A 239 -3.55 -8.82 -10.78
CA GLU A 239 -2.43 -7.93 -11.11
C GLU A 239 -2.29 -6.80 -10.10
N VAL A 240 -3.40 -6.15 -9.69
CA VAL A 240 -3.41 -5.16 -8.60
C VAL A 240 -2.78 -5.73 -7.33
N LEU A 241 -3.22 -6.92 -6.91
CA LEU A 241 -2.70 -7.59 -5.73
C LEU A 241 -1.22 -7.98 -5.86
N ALA A 242 -0.72 -8.23 -7.07
CA ALA A 242 0.70 -8.49 -7.30
C ALA A 242 1.55 -7.22 -7.09
N PHE A 243 1.09 -6.06 -7.55
CA PHE A 243 1.74 -4.77 -7.29
C PHE A 243 1.68 -4.39 -5.81
N GLU A 244 0.55 -4.61 -5.15
CA GLU A 244 0.35 -4.29 -3.74
C GLU A 244 1.31 -5.07 -2.83
N ARG A 245 1.63 -6.33 -3.13
CA ARG A 245 2.48 -7.20 -2.29
C ARG A 245 3.86 -6.64 -2.00
N VAL A 246 4.46 -5.89 -2.92
CA VAL A 246 5.79 -5.26 -2.76
C VAL A 246 5.71 -3.73 -2.70
N GLY A 247 4.50 -3.17 -2.86
CA GLY A 247 4.28 -1.72 -2.87
C GLY A 247 4.46 -1.04 -1.51
N ILE A 248 4.45 -1.80 -0.41
CA ILE A 248 4.57 -1.30 0.96
C ILE A 248 5.90 -1.77 1.56
N ALA A 249 6.88 -0.88 1.63
CA ALA A 249 8.22 -1.17 2.15
C ALA A 249 8.28 -1.11 3.69
N ARG A 250 7.44 -1.92 4.39
CA ARG A 250 7.33 -1.94 5.87
C ARG A 250 8.68 -2.08 6.57
N TYR A 251 9.60 -2.88 6.00
CA TYR A 251 10.95 -3.05 6.54
C TYR A 251 11.75 -1.76 6.63
N ALA A 252 11.52 -0.80 5.72
CA ALA A 252 12.20 0.49 5.74
C ALA A 252 11.73 1.35 6.93
N ARG A 253 10.42 1.35 7.22
CA ARG A 253 9.86 1.99 8.41
C ARG A 253 10.38 1.34 9.69
N CYS A 254 10.37 -0.01 9.77
CA CYS A 254 10.92 -0.74 10.90
C CYS A 254 12.39 -0.38 11.14
N GLU A 255 13.22 -0.40 10.09
CA GLU A 255 14.65 -0.08 10.18
C GLU A 255 14.87 1.36 10.64
N ARG A 256 14.11 2.32 10.12
CA ARG A 256 14.19 3.73 10.52
C ARG A 256 13.91 3.91 12.01
N LEU A 257 12.83 3.33 12.53
CA LEU A 257 12.46 3.42 13.94
C LEU A 257 13.47 2.70 14.84
N LEU A 258 13.96 1.54 14.42
CA LEU A 258 15.00 0.83 15.15
C LEU A 258 16.32 1.64 15.22
N GLN A 259 16.71 2.27 14.13
CA GLN A 259 17.89 3.14 14.09
C GLN A 259 17.71 4.42 14.89
N TRP A 260 16.50 4.91 15.04
CA TRP A 260 16.19 6.08 15.85
C TRP A 260 16.24 5.79 17.35
N ALA A 261 15.95 4.58 17.79
CA ALA A 261 15.90 4.21 19.21
C ALA A 261 17.16 4.59 20.01
N PRO A 262 18.41 4.28 19.57
CA PRO A 262 19.61 4.71 20.29
C PRO A 262 19.74 6.23 20.42
N VAL A 263 19.34 6.99 19.40
CA VAL A 263 19.38 8.46 19.38
C VAL A 263 18.36 9.01 20.39
N ALA A 264 17.12 8.54 20.35
CA ALA A 264 16.05 8.99 21.23
C ALA A 264 16.29 8.66 22.71
N LEU A 265 17.00 7.58 23.01
CA LEU A 265 17.35 7.19 24.35
C LEU A 265 18.63 7.87 24.87
N GLY A 266 19.55 8.28 23.99
CA GLY A 266 20.84 8.85 24.40
C GLY A 266 21.57 7.95 25.42
N ASP A 267 21.99 8.51 26.56
CA ASP A 267 22.69 7.74 27.61
C ASP A 267 21.86 6.61 28.22
N ALA A 268 20.53 6.64 28.11
CA ALA A 268 19.69 5.54 28.59
C ALA A 268 19.87 4.28 27.76
N TRP A 269 20.28 4.39 26.49
CA TRP A 269 20.54 3.26 25.61
C TRP A 269 21.56 2.26 26.19
N GLU A 270 22.65 2.77 26.76
CA GLU A 270 23.69 1.91 27.35
C GLU A 270 23.24 1.22 28.64
N ARG A 271 22.20 1.72 29.29
CA ARG A 271 21.62 1.13 30.50
C ARG A 271 20.56 0.07 30.20
N LEU A 272 20.11 -0.05 28.94
CA LEU A 272 19.14 -1.08 28.57
C LEU A 272 19.71 -2.50 28.85
N PRO A 273 18.87 -3.45 29.26
CA PRO A 273 19.25 -4.84 29.39
C PRO A 273 19.88 -5.38 28.08
N GLU A 274 20.96 -6.14 28.20
CA GLU A 274 21.64 -6.75 27.06
C GLU A 274 20.69 -7.58 26.19
N ALA A 275 19.72 -8.25 26.81
CA ALA A 275 18.70 -9.01 26.12
C ALA A 275 17.85 -8.14 25.15
N LEU A 276 17.52 -6.89 25.53
CA LEU A 276 16.80 -5.97 24.65
C LEU A 276 17.69 -5.51 23.49
N ARG A 277 18.94 -5.14 23.74
CA ARG A 277 19.91 -4.75 22.71
C ARG A 277 20.20 -5.89 21.73
N THR A 278 20.26 -7.12 22.21
CA THR A 278 20.40 -8.32 21.37
C THR A 278 19.16 -8.52 20.48
N ARG A 279 17.96 -8.36 21.02
CA ARG A 279 16.71 -8.42 20.23
C ARG A 279 16.67 -7.29 19.18
N TRP A 280 17.06 -6.09 19.54
CA TRP A 280 17.16 -4.95 18.62
C TRP A 280 18.12 -5.24 17.46
N THR A 281 19.34 -5.73 17.73
CA THR A 281 20.28 -6.14 16.68
C THR A 281 19.69 -7.19 15.75
N ARG A 282 18.97 -8.17 16.31
CA ARG A 282 18.29 -9.22 15.52
C ARG A 282 17.22 -8.62 14.61
N MET A 283 16.46 -7.63 15.08
CA MET A 283 15.46 -6.97 14.24
C MET A 283 16.09 -6.21 13.06
N LEU A 284 17.23 -5.56 13.24
CA LEU A 284 17.97 -4.95 12.13
C LEU A 284 18.40 -5.99 11.07
N VAL A 285 18.85 -7.17 11.50
CA VAL A 285 19.15 -8.28 10.58
C VAL A 285 17.88 -8.73 9.84
N HIS A 286 16.74 -8.80 10.54
CA HIS A 286 15.46 -9.16 9.92
C HIS A 286 14.99 -8.09 8.92
N CYS A 287 15.22 -6.79 9.16
CA CYS A 287 14.95 -5.72 8.19
C CYS A 287 15.76 -5.96 6.89
N ARG A 288 17.04 -6.26 7.01
CA ARG A 288 17.90 -6.59 5.87
C ARG A 288 17.43 -7.82 5.12
N ARG A 289 17.08 -8.88 5.83
CA ARG A 289 16.50 -10.09 5.23
C ARG A 289 15.22 -9.78 4.45
N ALA A 290 14.29 -9.02 5.03
CA ALA A 290 13.05 -8.64 4.38
C ALA A 290 13.29 -7.80 3.12
N ARG A 291 14.26 -6.86 3.17
CA ARG A 291 14.72 -6.08 2.01
C ARG A 291 15.22 -6.98 0.88
N LEU A 292 16.06 -7.95 1.18
CA LEU A 292 16.59 -8.88 0.17
C LEU A 292 15.48 -9.71 -0.49
N LEU A 293 14.48 -10.15 0.28
CA LEU A 293 13.32 -10.83 -0.27
C LEU A 293 12.48 -9.90 -1.15
N ALA A 294 12.32 -8.62 -0.77
CA ALA A 294 11.66 -7.62 -1.61
C ALA A 294 12.42 -7.43 -2.93
N TYR A 295 13.74 -7.25 -2.88
CA TYR A 295 14.59 -7.06 -4.07
C TYR A 295 14.52 -8.28 -5.01
N ARG A 296 14.44 -9.48 -4.47
CA ARG A 296 14.23 -10.69 -5.30
C ARG A 296 12.90 -10.61 -6.06
N VAL A 297 11.82 -10.16 -5.43
CA VAL A 297 10.53 -10.00 -6.10
C VAL A 297 10.57 -8.87 -7.14
N VAL A 298 11.22 -7.75 -6.82
CA VAL A 298 11.41 -6.62 -7.77
C VAL A 298 12.18 -7.07 -9.00
N ALA A 299 13.29 -7.79 -8.83
CA ALA A 299 14.06 -8.35 -9.96
C ALA A 299 13.25 -9.31 -10.82
N GLN A 300 12.32 -10.06 -10.23
CA GLN A 300 11.41 -10.95 -10.97
C GLN A 300 10.32 -10.15 -11.71
N GLN A 301 9.82 -9.05 -11.11
CA GLN A 301 8.87 -8.14 -11.78
C GLN A 301 9.50 -7.50 -13.01
N ASP A 302 10.72 -7.02 -12.88
CA ASP A 302 11.50 -6.44 -13.97
C ASP A 302 11.73 -7.43 -15.12
N ALA A 303 11.98 -8.70 -14.77
CA ALA A 303 12.11 -9.81 -15.74
C ALA A 303 10.77 -10.38 -16.24
N GLY A 304 9.61 -9.83 -15.82
CA GLY A 304 8.28 -10.32 -16.20
C GLY A 304 7.92 -11.73 -15.66
N ALA A 305 8.61 -12.23 -14.63
CA ALA A 305 8.55 -13.61 -14.18
C ALA A 305 8.36 -13.77 -12.65
N VAL A 306 7.39 -13.04 -12.07
CA VAL A 306 7.12 -13.10 -10.62
C VAL A 306 6.67 -14.50 -10.20
N ARG A 307 7.37 -15.08 -9.23
CA ARG A 307 7.01 -16.35 -8.60
C ARG A 307 6.10 -16.12 -7.40
N PRO A 308 4.88 -16.68 -7.37
CA PRO A 308 3.94 -16.47 -6.26
C PRO A 308 4.50 -16.88 -4.90
N GLY A 309 5.34 -17.93 -4.85
CA GLY A 309 6.00 -18.37 -3.62
C GLY A 309 6.98 -17.35 -3.05
N ASP A 310 7.75 -16.64 -3.89
CA ASP A 310 8.72 -15.63 -3.44
C ASP A 310 7.99 -14.40 -2.90
N ALA A 311 6.92 -13.95 -3.56
CA ALA A 311 6.09 -12.85 -3.06
C ALA A 311 5.42 -13.21 -1.72
N ALA A 312 4.94 -14.46 -1.57
CA ALA A 312 4.38 -14.95 -0.32
C ALA A 312 5.44 -15.05 0.80
N ALA A 313 6.65 -15.51 0.49
CA ALA A 313 7.77 -15.57 1.45
C ALA A 313 8.16 -14.17 1.94
N TYR A 314 8.27 -13.19 1.04
CA TYR A 314 8.47 -11.80 1.40
C TYR A 314 7.36 -11.29 2.31
N ARG A 315 6.10 -11.52 1.93
CA ARG A 315 4.94 -11.02 2.70
C ARG A 315 4.92 -11.60 4.13
N ILE A 316 5.18 -12.89 4.31
CA ILE A 316 5.29 -13.52 5.62
C ILE A 316 6.41 -12.86 6.43
N ALA A 317 7.61 -12.75 5.84
CA ALA A 317 8.78 -12.22 6.54
C ALA A 317 8.58 -10.75 6.97
N VAL A 318 8.05 -9.90 6.10
CA VAL A 318 7.87 -8.47 6.40
C VAL A 318 6.73 -8.21 7.38
N THR A 319 5.65 -9.00 7.34
CA THR A 319 4.53 -8.87 8.28
C THR A 319 4.94 -9.29 9.70
N THR A 320 5.68 -10.39 9.83
CA THR A 320 6.22 -10.84 11.11
C THR A 320 7.19 -9.81 11.67
N LEU A 321 8.10 -9.30 10.86
CA LEU A 321 9.03 -8.23 11.23
C LEU A 321 8.29 -6.98 11.74
N ASP A 322 7.24 -6.54 11.03
CA ASP A 322 6.47 -5.35 11.35
C ASP A 322 5.88 -5.42 12.78
N GLN A 323 5.31 -6.56 13.15
CA GLN A 323 4.75 -6.77 14.49
C GLN A 323 5.82 -6.97 15.57
N GLU A 324 6.83 -7.82 15.32
CA GLU A 324 7.89 -8.10 16.29
C GLU A 324 8.74 -6.85 16.60
N SER A 325 9.03 -6.04 15.57
CA SER A 325 9.76 -4.77 15.77
C SER A 325 8.93 -3.75 16.53
N ALA A 326 7.61 -3.67 16.25
CA ALA A 326 6.71 -2.77 16.95
C ALA A 326 6.61 -3.11 18.45
N ASP A 327 6.46 -4.40 18.80
CA ASP A 327 6.41 -4.84 20.20
C ASP A 327 7.74 -4.55 20.92
N LEU A 328 8.87 -4.82 20.28
CA LEU A 328 10.18 -4.51 20.84
C LEU A 328 10.40 -2.99 21.05
N LEU A 329 9.99 -2.18 20.08
CA LEU A 329 10.13 -0.73 20.15
C LEU A 329 9.27 -0.14 21.27
N VAL A 330 8.09 -0.69 21.56
CA VAL A 330 7.27 -0.29 22.71
C VAL A 330 8.01 -0.58 24.03
N GLU A 331 8.64 -1.77 24.16
CA GLU A 331 9.46 -2.08 25.35
C GLU A 331 10.62 -1.07 25.49
N ILE A 332 11.36 -0.80 24.41
CA ILE A 332 12.49 0.15 24.41
C ILE A 332 12.01 1.58 24.75
N ALA A 333 10.87 2.00 24.21
CA ALA A 333 10.35 3.35 24.40
C ALA A 333 9.96 3.67 25.85
N THR A 334 9.77 2.67 26.71
CA THR A 334 9.51 2.89 28.15
C THR A 334 10.68 3.56 28.88
N ASP A 335 11.90 3.35 28.41
CA ASP A 335 13.12 3.92 29.01
C ASP A 335 13.56 5.24 28.38
N THR A 336 12.74 5.80 27.46
CA THR A 336 13.05 7.06 26.78
C THR A 336 12.99 8.23 27.75
N PRO A 337 14.05 9.06 27.85
CA PRO A 337 14.06 10.24 28.71
C PRO A 337 12.94 11.24 28.36
N PRO A 338 12.51 12.08 29.31
CA PRO A 338 11.62 13.19 29.00
C PRO A 338 12.31 14.21 28.07
N GLY A 339 11.53 14.85 27.19
CA GLY A 339 12.00 15.85 26.25
C GLY A 339 11.41 15.62 24.85
N ASP A 340 11.55 16.61 23.98
CA ASP A 340 10.89 16.66 22.68
C ASP A 340 11.26 15.45 21.79
N GLU A 341 12.54 15.07 21.75
CA GLU A 341 13.01 13.93 20.97
C GLU A 341 12.42 12.61 21.47
N GLY A 342 12.41 12.40 22.79
CA GLY A 342 11.82 11.23 23.41
C GLY A 342 10.32 11.16 23.20
N GLU A 343 9.62 12.29 23.22
CA GLU A 343 8.18 12.37 22.99
C GLU A 343 7.83 12.03 21.54
N ARG A 344 8.55 12.60 20.58
CA ARG A 344 8.39 12.28 19.15
C ARG A 344 8.62 10.79 18.88
N PHE A 345 9.67 10.22 19.47
CA PHE A 345 9.95 8.79 19.33
C PHE A 345 8.82 7.93 19.89
N ARG A 346 8.35 8.18 21.13
CA ARG A 346 7.23 7.46 21.74
C ARG A 346 5.96 7.53 20.88
N ARG A 347 5.65 8.71 20.34
CA ARG A 347 4.50 8.92 19.46
C ARG A 347 4.62 8.10 18.17
N ALA A 348 5.78 8.12 17.52
CA ALA A 348 6.05 7.35 16.31
C ALA A 348 6.01 5.83 16.54
N VAL A 349 6.53 5.37 17.68
CA VAL A 349 6.46 3.96 18.10
C VAL A 349 5.02 3.54 18.36
N GLY A 350 4.24 4.35 19.05
CA GLY A 350 2.82 4.10 19.31
C GLY A 350 1.99 3.98 18.02
N ASP A 351 2.20 4.90 17.06
CA ASP A 351 1.58 4.86 15.76
C ASP A 351 1.99 3.61 14.97
N HIS A 352 3.28 3.29 14.96
CA HIS A 352 3.77 2.07 14.30
C HIS A 352 3.19 0.80 14.93
N TRP A 353 3.11 0.73 16.24
CA TRP A 353 2.51 -0.41 16.94
C TRP A 353 1.05 -0.61 16.54
N THR A 354 0.27 0.47 16.56
CA THR A 354 -1.14 0.47 16.16
C THR A 354 -1.31 0.01 14.72
N TYR A 355 -0.52 0.57 13.79
CA TYR A 355 -0.56 0.21 12.39
C TYR A 355 -0.18 -1.25 12.13
N SER A 356 0.81 -1.78 12.83
CA SER A 356 1.31 -3.14 12.63
C SER A 356 0.29 -4.23 12.95
N ARG A 357 -0.74 -3.93 13.79
CA ARG A 357 -1.75 -4.94 14.19
C ARG A 357 -2.57 -5.46 13.02
N ALA A 358 -2.87 -4.63 12.04
CA ALA A 358 -3.61 -5.02 10.84
C ALA A 358 -2.75 -5.76 9.80
N ALA A 359 -1.42 -5.78 9.96
CA ALA A 359 -0.50 -6.29 8.96
C ALA A 359 -0.72 -7.77 8.58
N THR A 360 -1.20 -8.60 9.50
CA THR A 360 -1.46 -10.03 9.27
C THR A 360 -2.76 -10.30 8.50
N VAL A 361 -3.65 -9.32 8.42
CA VAL A 361 -4.98 -9.45 7.80
C VAL A 361 -5.05 -8.68 6.48
N SER A 362 -4.56 -7.43 6.47
CA SER A 362 -4.60 -6.54 5.30
C SER A 362 -3.79 -7.08 4.13
N SER A 363 -4.20 -6.78 2.90
CA SER A 363 -3.48 -7.17 1.65
C SER A 363 -3.27 -8.70 1.51
N GLY A 364 -4.25 -9.47 2.01
CA GLY A 364 -4.23 -10.93 2.03
C GLY A 364 -3.66 -11.51 3.31
N ALA A 365 -4.53 -12.23 4.04
CA ALA A 365 -4.20 -12.83 5.33
C ALA A 365 -2.94 -13.69 5.29
N ILE A 366 -2.15 -13.64 6.37
CA ILE A 366 -0.85 -14.34 6.47
C ILE A 366 -1.03 -15.86 6.30
N GLU A 367 -2.17 -16.42 6.68
CA GLU A 367 -2.53 -17.82 6.49
C GLU A 367 -2.62 -18.18 5.01
N ILE A 368 -3.20 -17.30 4.19
CA ILE A 368 -3.26 -17.48 2.73
C ILE A 368 -1.86 -17.42 2.13
N GLN A 369 -1.00 -16.51 2.62
CA GLN A 369 0.39 -16.45 2.15
C GLN A 369 1.17 -17.73 2.49
N ARG A 370 0.95 -18.32 3.68
CA ARG A 370 1.53 -19.61 4.06
C ARG A 370 1.07 -20.75 3.15
N VAL A 371 -0.20 -20.77 2.78
CA VAL A 371 -0.74 -21.76 1.82
C VAL A 371 -0.10 -21.59 0.43
N LEU A 372 0.02 -20.35 -0.06
CA LEU A 372 0.66 -20.06 -1.35
C LEU A 372 2.13 -20.48 -1.37
N LEU A 373 2.88 -20.18 -0.32
CA LEU A 373 4.27 -20.59 -0.18
C LEU A 373 4.40 -22.12 -0.15
N ALA A 374 3.56 -22.81 0.65
CA ALA A 374 3.59 -24.27 0.74
C ALA A 374 3.30 -24.94 -0.61
N ARG A 375 2.30 -24.44 -1.36
CA ARG A 375 1.99 -24.94 -2.71
C ARG A 375 3.17 -24.76 -3.68
N ALA A 376 3.84 -23.61 -3.66
CA ALA A 376 5.01 -23.37 -4.49
C ALA A 376 6.16 -24.33 -4.17
N LEU A 377 6.47 -24.53 -2.88
CA LEU A 377 7.53 -25.46 -2.44
C LEU A 377 7.23 -26.92 -2.76
N LEU A 378 5.95 -27.33 -2.78
CA LEU A 378 5.55 -28.69 -3.16
C LEU A 378 5.61 -28.89 -4.68
N ALA A 379 5.22 -27.87 -5.48
CA ALA A 379 5.30 -27.93 -6.93
C ALA A 379 6.76 -28.07 -7.42
N ASP A 380 7.70 -27.34 -6.82
CA ASP A 380 9.13 -27.42 -7.17
C ASP A 380 9.73 -28.82 -6.89
N ARG A 381 9.19 -29.57 -5.91
CA ARG A 381 9.63 -30.94 -5.61
C ARG A 381 9.14 -31.97 -6.60
N THR A 382 8.06 -31.70 -7.33
CA THR A 382 7.51 -32.63 -8.34
C THR A 382 8.14 -32.46 -9.72
N THR A 383 8.93 -31.40 -9.89
CA THR A 383 9.65 -31.07 -11.14
C THR A 383 11.16 -31.31 -11.05
N ALA A 384 11.69 -31.67 -9.89
CA ALA A 384 13.08 -32.07 -9.63
C ALA A 384 13.21 -33.58 -9.51
#